data_41c5dd29f2252ea0b838466e0234665e
#
_entry.id   41c5dd29f2252ea0b838466e0234665e
#
_cell.length_a   1.000
_cell.length_b   1.000
_cell.length_c   1.000
_cell.angle_alpha   90.00
_cell.angle_beta   90.00
_cell.angle_gamma   90.00
#
_symmetry.space_group_name_H-M   'P 1'
#
loop_
_entity.id
_entity.type
_entity.pdbx_description
1 polymer ?
#
loop_
_entity_poly.entity_id
_entity_poly.type
_entity_poly.pdbx_seq_one_letter_code
_entity_poly.pdbx_strand_id
1 'polypeptide(L)'
;MGLATFTSCEDESIAYDLEGTWEGRVFDYSEWDGTRYNISYSLLEFYLGAFRLVQGNGHWVDFYDRGPRDYVSYKIHWRVDNQVIYITFNEDGTQYRVTNYHLSDRRFWGTMYEYKNGQPQGYSHDFELRHTSSPNWDNYYSDYDYYWSNYGYGHYWSNEGVFETEDGTATSPAKSYSDTVVKTAPKRHLIEDNK
;
A
#
# COMPACT_ATOMS: atom_id res chain seq x y z
N MET A 1 -6.62 23.88 34.05
CA MET A 1 -6.69 24.42 32.69
C MET A 1 -6.37 23.27 31.75
N GLY A 2 -7.40 22.70 31.10
CA GLY A 2 -7.20 21.62 30.13
C GLY A 2 -6.82 22.22 28.78
N LEU A 3 -5.66 21.88 28.28
CA LEU A 3 -5.34 22.06 26.89
C LEU A 3 -6.17 20.99 26.12
N ALA A 4 -7.32 21.40 25.60
CA ALA A 4 -8.04 20.60 24.63
C ALA A 4 -7.18 20.55 23.37
N THR A 5 -6.76 19.36 23.00
CA THR A 5 -5.96 19.09 21.81
C THR A 5 -6.82 19.32 20.57
N PHE A 6 -6.57 20.41 19.85
CA PHE A 6 -7.18 20.69 18.54
C PHE A 6 -6.60 19.82 17.39
N THR A 7 -5.72 18.86 17.70
CA THR A 7 -5.07 17.97 16.72
C THR A 7 -6.04 17.04 16.00
N SER A 8 -7.17 16.70 16.61
CA SER A 8 -8.14 15.76 16.04
C SER A 8 -8.79 16.27 14.73
N CYS A 9 -9.15 17.55 14.65
CA CYS A 9 -9.81 18.12 13.48
C CYS A 9 -8.87 18.24 12.26
N GLU A 10 -7.58 18.51 12.49
CA GLU A 10 -6.60 18.59 11.39
C GLU A 10 -6.29 17.20 10.83
N ASP A 11 -6.08 16.22 11.70
CA ASP A 11 -5.81 14.83 11.29
C ASP A 11 -7.02 14.22 10.53
N GLU A 12 -8.25 14.55 10.95
CA GLU A 12 -9.48 14.16 10.25
C GLU A 12 -9.58 14.79 8.85
N SER A 13 -9.23 16.08 8.73
CA SER A 13 -9.22 16.75 7.44
C SER A 13 -8.19 16.13 6.50
N ILE A 14 -6.99 15.86 6.98
CA ILE A 14 -5.92 15.21 6.21
C ILE A 14 -6.37 13.81 5.76
N ALA A 15 -6.98 13.04 6.66
CA ALA A 15 -7.45 11.71 6.35
C ALA A 15 -8.56 11.72 5.26
N TYR A 16 -9.46 12.69 5.33
CA TYR A 16 -10.49 12.89 4.33
C TYR A 16 -9.92 13.29 2.95
N ASP A 17 -8.96 14.21 2.93
CA ASP A 17 -8.30 14.65 1.70
C ASP A 17 -7.41 13.55 1.09
N LEU A 18 -6.92 12.61 1.93
CA LEU A 18 -6.10 11.48 1.49
C LEU A 18 -6.95 10.37 0.85
N GLU A 19 -8.24 10.25 1.23
CA GLU A 19 -9.13 9.21 0.72
C GLU A 19 -9.21 9.27 -0.81
N GLY A 20 -9.03 8.11 -1.46
CA GLY A 20 -9.09 7.99 -2.90
C GLY A 20 -7.96 7.17 -3.49
N THR A 21 -7.85 7.24 -4.82
CA THR A 21 -6.84 6.49 -5.57
C THR A 21 -5.80 7.43 -6.15
N TRP A 22 -4.55 7.07 -5.99
CA TRP A 22 -3.38 7.87 -6.34
C TRP A 22 -2.42 7.06 -7.20
N GLU A 23 -1.79 7.70 -8.17
CA GLU A 23 -0.78 7.07 -9.02
C GLU A 23 0.49 7.91 -9.11
N GLY A 24 1.63 7.25 -9.19
CA GLY A 24 2.93 7.90 -9.38
C GLY A 24 4.08 6.98 -9.01
N ARG A 25 5.28 7.54 -9.00
CA ARG A 25 6.48 6.77 -8.67
C ARG A 25 6.92 7.08 -7.25
N VAL A 26 6.95 6.04 -6.41
CA VAL A 26 7.35 6.13 -4.99
C VAL A 26 8.63 5.35 -4.74
N PHE A 27 8.71 4.13 -5.26
CA PHE A 27 9.87 3.27 -5.11
C PHE A 27 10.68 3.20 -6.40
N ASP A 28 11.99 2.99 -6.27
CA ASP A 28 12.89 2.83 -7.41
C ASP A 28 12.90 1.39 -7.91
N TYR A 29 13.09 0.44 -7.00
CA TYR A 29 13.12 -0.97 -7.33
C TYR A 29 12.67 -1.83 -6.15
N SER A 30 12.31 -3.07 -6.47
CA SER A 30 12.17 -4.16 -5.51
C SER A 30 13.28 -5.19 -5.70
N GLU A 31 13.68 -5.83 -4.62
CA GLU A 31 14.69 -6.89 -4.66
C GLU A 31 14.04 -8.24 -4.36
N TRP A 32 14.20 -9.19 -5.29
CA TRP A 32 13.79 -10.59 -5.17
C TRP A 32 14.97 -11.49 -5.43
N ASP A 33 15.25 -12.39 -4.49
CA ASP A 33 16.34 -13.36 -4.61
C ASP A 33 17.68 -12.72 -5.01
N GLY A 34 17.97 -11.53 -4.48
CA GLY A 34 19.16 -10.77 -4.81
C GLY A 34 19.14 -10.07 -6.17
N THR A 35 18.04 -10.16 -6.91
CA THR A 35 17.87 -9.48 -8.19
C THR A 35 16.99 -8.24 -8.02
N ARG A 36 17.41 -7.13 -8.65
CA ARG A 36 16.70 -5.85 -8.62
C ARG A 36 15.77 -5.73 -9.83
N TYR A 37 14.55 -5.32 -9.57
CA TYR A 37 13.50 -5.09 -10.58
C TYR A 37 12.96 -3.68 -10.41
N ASN A 38 13.12 -2.86 -11.47
CA ASN A 38 12.70 -1.47 -11.44
C ASN A 38 11.18 -1.35 -11.39
N ILE A 39 10.71 -0.46 -10.52
CA ILE A 39 9.30 -0.11 -10.41
C ILE A 39 9.04 1.07 -11.34
N SER A 40 8.13 0.89 -12.30
CA SER A 40 7.76 1.94 -13.25
C SER A 40 6.84 2.98 -12.64
N TYR A 41 5.84 2.52 -11.90
CA TYR A 41 4.93 3.36 -11.11
C TYR A 41 4.21 2.52 -10.05
N SER A 42 3.56 3.21 -9.13
CA SER A 42 2.71 2.60 -8.11
C SER A 42 1.29 3.16 -8.20
N LEU A 43 0.31 2.31 -7.89
CA LEU A 43 -1.09 2.68 -7.76
C LEU A 43 -1.52 2.41 -6.32
N LEU A 44 -2.07 3.43 -5.66
CA LEU A 44 -2.39 3.40 -4.24
C LEU A 44 -3.87 3.72 -4.02
N GLU A 45 -4.51 3.03 -3.10
CA GLU A 45 -5.81 3.39 -2.58
C GLU A 45 -5.75 3.62 -1.08
N PHE A 46 -6.32 4.73 -0.65
CA PHE A 46 -6.58 5.03 0.75
C PHE A 46 -8.09 5.03 0.97
N TYR A 47 -8.58 4.09 1.76
CA TYR A 47 -9.99 3.94 2.06
C TYR A 47 -10.25 4.21 3.55
N LEU A 48 -11.12 5.18 3.83
CA LEU A 48 -11.62 5.47 5.17
C LEU A 48 -12.77 4.51 5.52
N GLY A 49 -12.61 3.72 6.57
CA GLY A 49 -13.70 2.90 7.09
C GLY A 49 -14.80 3.75 7.73
N ALA A 50 -16.06 3.32 7.62
CA ALA A 50 -17.27 4.06 7.99
C ALA A 50 -17.31 4.65 9.42
N PHE A 51 -16.41 4.27 10.30
CA PHE A 51 -16.34 4.75 11.70
C PHE A 51 -14.93 5.15 12.13
N ARG A 52 -14.01 5.35 11.19
CA ARG A 52 -12.60 5.67 11.46
C ARG A 52 -12.28 7.02 10.83
N LEU A 53 -12.08 8.03 11.66
CA LEU A 53 -11.91 9.41 11.20
C LEU A 53 -10.49 9.74 10.74
N VAL A 54 -9.49 9.00 11.24
CA VAL A 54 -8.06 9.30 11.03
C VAL A 54 -7.24 8.10 10.59
N GLN A 55 -7.89 6.98 10.22
CA GLN A 55 -7.19 5.75 9.80
C GLN A 55 -8.07 4.92 8.88
N GLY A 56 -7.44 4.07 8.09
CA GLY A 56 -8.13 3.19 7.17
C GLY A 56 -7.26 2.06 6.65
N ASN A 57 -7.79 1.38 5.66
CA ASN A 57 -7.09 0.36 4.91
C ASN A 57 -6.91 0.84 3.47
N GLY A 58 -6.21 0.08 2.67
CA GLY A 58 -6.04 0.41 1.26
C GLY A 58 -5.29 -0.68 0.53
N HIS A 59 -5.02 -0.37 -0.73
CA HIS A 59 -4.25 -1.20 -1.62
C HIS A 59 -3.02 -0.44 -2.09
N TRP A 60 -1.97 -1.18 -2.37
CA TRP A 60 -0.76 -0.66 -2.99
C TRP A 60 -0.29 -1.64 -4.04
N VAL A 61 -0.18 -1.21 -5.29
CA VAL A 61 0.27 -2.03 -6.41
C VAL A 61 1.51 -1.39 -7.03
N ASP A 62 2.62 -2.12 -7.03
CA ASP A 62 3.84 -1.72 -7.73
C ASP A 62 3.91 -2.42 -9.08
N PHE A 63 4.06 -1.65 -10.16
CA PHE A 63 4.20 -2.14 -11.53
C PHE A 63 5.66 -2.14 -11.96
N TYR A 64 6.08 -3.16 -12.68
CA TYR A 64 7.46 -3.37 -13.08
C TYR A 64 7.64 -3.23 -14.58
N ASP A 65 8.72 -2.57 -15.01
CA ASP A 65 9.06 -2.48 -16.43
C ASP A 65 9.47 -3.83 -17.00
N ARG A 66 10.21 -4.59 -16.22
CA ARG A 66 10.70 -5.94 -16.54
C ARG A 66 10.84 -6.71 -15.24
N GLY A 67 10.32 -7.91 -15.21
CA GLY A 67 10.40 -8.73 -14.02
C GLY A 67 9.74 -10.08 -14.23
N PRO A 68 9.78 -10.96 -13.23
CA PRO A 68 9.04 -12.22 -13.25
C PRO A 68 7.53 -11.98 -13.18
N ARG A 69 7.11 -10.76 -12.86
CA ARG A 69 5.71 -10.34 -12.73
C ARG A 69 5.52 -8.94 -13.30
N ASP A 70 4.32 -8.68 -13.83
CA ASP A 70 3.94 -7.36 -14.32
C ASP A 70 3.69 -6.39 -13.14
N TYR A 71 3.19 -6.92 -12.01
CA TYR A 71 2.92 -6.15 -10.80
C TYR A 71 3.01 -7.01 -9.55
N VAL A 72 3.11 -6.35 -8.39
CA VAL A 72 2.86 -6.94 -7.06
C VAL A 72 1.87 -6.07 -6.31
N SER A 73 0.84 -6.69 -5.74
CA SER A 73 -0.18 -6.04 -4.96
C SER A 73 0.00 -6.31 -3.47
N TYR A 74 -0.21 -5.28 -2.68
CA TYR A 74 -0.11 -5.30 -1.21
C TYR A 74 -1.38 -4.72 -0.60
N LYS A 75 -1.70 -5.18 0.61
CA LYS A 75 -2.69 -4.54 1.46
C LYS A 75 -1.99 -3.61 2.44
N ILE A 76 -2.51 -2.41 2.60
CA ILE A 76 -1.97 -1.44 3.54
C ILE A 76 -2.98 -1.11 4.63
N HIS A 77 -2.45 -0.80 5.80
CA HIS A 77 -3.15 -0.06 6.84
C HIS A 77 -2.50 1.31 6.96
N TRP A 78 -3.31 2.36 7.07
CA TRP A 78 -2.79 3.72 7.21
C TRP A 78 -3.49 4.49 8.32
N ARG A 79 -2.81 5.49 8.86
CA ARG A 79 -3.36 6.43 9.83
C ARG A 79 -2.68 7.78 9.74
N VAL A 80 -3.41 8.80 10.16
CA VAL A 80 -2.88 10.15 10.40
C VAL A 80 -2.79 10.36 11.91
N ASP A 81 -1.66 10.88 12.36
CA ASP A 81 -1.43 11.16 13.78
C ASP A 81 -0.44 12.31 13.91
N ASN A 82 -0.88 13.41 14.51
CA ASN A 82 -0.12 14.66 14.62
C ASN A 82 0.42 15.16 13.26
N GLN A 83 -0.45 15.17 12.23
CA GLN A 83 -0.14 15.60 10.86
C GLN A 83 0.95 14.74 10.18
N VAL A 84 1.22 13.55 10.68
CA VAL A 84 2.09 12.56 10.04
C VAL A 84 1.23 11.44 9.49
N ILE A 85 1.42 11.08 8.21
CA ILE A 85 0.76 9.94 7.60
C ILE A 85 1.65 8.72 7.80
N TYR A 86 1.10 7.67 8.38
CA TYR A 86 1.74 6.37 8.59
C TYR A 86 1.12 5.36 7.65
N ILE A 87 1.94 4.63 6.92
CA ILE A 87 1.51 3.58 6.00
C ILE A 87 2.22 2.30 6.41
N THR A 88 1.47 1.26 6.70
CA THR A 88 2.00 -0.06 7.09
C THR A 88 1.57 -1.09 6.08
N PHE A 89 2.52 -1.83 5.54
CA PHE A 89 2.26 -2.95 4.64
C PHE A 89 1.96 -4.20 5.46
N ASN A 90 0.83 -4.84 5.19
CA ASN A 90 0.36 -5.95 6.01
C ASN A 90 1.22 -7.21 5.83
N GLU A 91 1.80 -7.39 4.65
CA GLU A 91 2.53 -8.60 4.26
C GLU A 91 3.86 -8.74 4.97
N ASP A 92 4.57 -7.65 5.21
CA ASP A 92 5.91 -7.66 5.81
C ASP A 92 6.05 -6.79 7.06
N GLY A 93 4.98 -6.05 7.42
CA GLY A 93 4.96 -5.14 8.55
C GLY A 93 5.84 -3.90 8.36
N THR A 94 6.36 -3.67 7.15
CA THR A 94 7.16 -2.48 6.85
C THR A 94 6.30 -1.23 7.01
N GLN A 95 6.80 -0.26 7.73
CA GLN A 95 6.13 1.01 7.98
C GLN A 95 6.85 2.16 7.29
N TYR A 96 6.09 3.00 6.62
CA TYR A 96 6.55 4.27 6.08
C TYR A 96 5.88 5.43 6.78
N ARG A 97 6.60 6.55 6.87
CA ARG A 97 6.07 7.84 7.33
C ARG A 97 6.17 8.85 6.23
N VAL A 98 5.12 9.64 6.08
CA VAL A 98 5.08 10.77 5.16
C VAL A 98 4.99 12.05 5.98
N THR A 99 5.91 12.97 5.70
CA THR A 99 6.01 14.29 6.31
C THR A 99 6.26 15.36 5.25
N ASN A 100 6.18 16.63 5.62
CA ASN A 100 6.42 17.76 4.71
C ASN A 100 5.62 17.62 3.41
N TYR A 101 4.37 17.20 3.52
CA TYR A 101 3.53 16.94 2.37
C TYR A 101 2.58 18.09 2.06
N HIS A 102 2.12 18.08 0.83
CA HIS A 102 0.99 18.85 0.37
C HIS A 102 -0.03 17.90 -0.27
N LEU A 103 -1.27 18.04 0.16
CA LEU A 103 -2.38 17.22 -0.27
C LEU A 103 -3.47 18.13 -0.83
N SER A 104 -3.97 17.79 -2.00
CA SER A 104 -5.06 18.49 -2.69
C SER A 104 -5.87 17.49 -3.52
N ASP A 105 -7.01 17.89 -4.06
CA ASP A 105 -7.88 17.04 -4.89
C ASP A 105 -7.18 16.36 -6.07
N ARG A 106 -6.01 16.85 -6.48
CA ARG A 106 -5.33 16.37 -7.70
C ARG A 106 -3.94 15.86 -7.48
N ARG A 107 -3.27 16.29 -6.41
CA ARG A 107 -1.85 16.00 -6.17
C ARG A 107 -1.60 15.74 -4.70
N PHE A 108 -0.79 14.73 -4.48
CA PHE A 108 -0.23 14.40 -3.19
C PHE A 108 1.29 14.26 -3.36
N TRP A 109 2.05 15.17 -2.77
CA TRP A 109 3.49 15.09 -2.77
C TRP A 109 4.05 15.33 -1.36
N GLY A 110 5.22 14.82 -1.09
CA GLY A 110 5.83 14.93 0.22
C GLY A 110 7.10 14.12 0.33
N THR A 111 7.62 14.03 1.54
CA THR A 111 8.81 13.26 1.86
C THR A 111 8.41 11.98 2.58
N MET A 112 8.81 10.83 2.04
CA MET A 112 8.57 9.51 2.61
C MET A 112 9.87 8.87 3.09
N TYR A 113 9.83 8.15 4.20
CA TYR A 113 10.94 7.35 4.70
C TYR A 113 10.46 6.10 5.42
N GLU A 114 11.24 5.04 5.31
CA GLU A 114 11.01 3.80 6.04
C GLU A 114 11.24 4.02 7.53
N TYR A 115 10.41 3.37 8.34
CA TYR A 115 10.47 3.47 9.79
C TYR A 115 10.45 2.09 10.44
N LYS A 116 11.41 1.82 11.30
CA LYS A 116 11.52 0.55 12.00
C LYS A 116 11.97 0.76 13.43
N ASN A 117 11.31 0.09 14.38
CA ASN A 117 11.63 0.16 15.80
C ASN A 117 11.73 1.60 16.35
N GLY A 118 10.85 2.48 15.90
CA GLY A 118 10.81 3.86 16.37
C GLY A 118 11.86 4.79 15.74
N GLN A 119 12.63 4.33 14.76
CA GLN A 119 13.68 5.11 14.09
C GLN A 119 13.54 5.09 12.56
N PRO A 120 13.83 6.21 11.87
CA PRO A 120 13.90 6.22 10.43
C PRO A 120 15.05 5.32 9.96
N GLN A 121 14.81 4.62 8.84
CA GLN A 121 15.78 3.73 8.21
C GLN A 121 16.16 4.29 6.85
N GLY A 122 17.48 4.31 6.56
CA GLY A 122 17.98 4.71 5.26
C GLY A 122 17.72 6.19 4.93
N TYR A 123 17.45 6.45 3.65
CA TYR A 123 17.23 7.79 3.12
C TYR A 123 15.73 8.11 3.03
N SER A 124 15.41 9.40 3.13
CA SER A 124 14.09 9.88 2.75
C SER A 124 14.02 10.09 1.24
N HIS A 125 12.84 9.97 0.69
CA HIS A 125 12.57 10.23 -0.72
C HIS A 125 11.39 11.18 -0.87
N ASP A 126 11.54 12.14 -1.78
CA ASP A 126 10.45 13.01 -2.19
C ASP A 126 9.66 12.32 -3.31
N PHE A 127 8.35 12.24 -3.16
CA PHE A 127 7.44 11.61 -4.11
C PHE A 127 6.39 12.62 -4.59
N GLU A 128 5.84 12.37 -5.75
CA GLU A 128 4.66 13.06 -6.27
C GLU A 128 3.68 12.04 -6.86
N LEU A 129 2.44 12.10 -6.38
CA LEU A 129 1.32 11.29 -6.84
C LEU A 129 0.24 12.18 -7.41
N ARG A 130 -0.52 11.63 -8.37
CA ARG A 130 -1.70 12.28 -8.96
C ARG A 130 -2.93 11.49 -8.57
N HIS A 131 -4.00 12.20 -8.26
CA HIS A 131 -5.29 11.57 -8.05
C HIS A 131 -5.80 10.96 -9.36
N THR A 132 -6.30 9.73 -9.30
CA THR A 132 -6.81 9.00 -10.46
C THR A 132 -8.12 8.31 -10.12
N SER A 133 -8.79 7.74 -11.12
CA SER A 133 -9.98 6.94 -10.89
C SER A 133 -9.62 5.59 -10.26
N SER A 134 -10.46 5.13 -9.34
CA SER A 134 -10.31 3.79 -8.76
C SER A 134 -10.49 2.73 -9.85
N PRO A 135 -9.52 1.82 -10.00
CA PRO A 135 -9.65 0.68 -10.91
C PRO A 135 -10.59 -0.37 -10.29
N ASN A 136 -10.86 -1.42 -11.05
CA ASN A 136 -11.40 -2.63 -10.42
C ASN A 136 -10.28 -3.34 -9.66
N TRP A 137 -10.27 -3.21 -8.33
CA TRP A 137 -9.24 -3.78 -7.45
C TRP A 137 -9.25 -5.31 -7.47
N ASP A 138 -10.33 -5.96 -7.86
CA ASP A 138 -10.39 -7.42 -8.03
C ASP A 138 -9.43 -7.93 -9.11
N ASN A 139 -8.94 -7.04 -9.98
CA ASN A 139 -7.92 -7.39 -10.97
C ASN A 139 -6.51 -7.49 -10.38
N TYR A 140 -6.29 -7.00 -9.15
CA TYR A 140 -5.00 -6.96 -8.49
C TYR A 140 -4.98 -7.90 -7.28
N TYR A 141 -4.81 -9.19 -7.56
CA TYR A 141 -4.72 -10.18 -6.49
C TYR A 141 -3.40 -10.03 -5.74
N SER A 142 -3.48 -10.00 -4.41
CA SER A 142 -2.31 -10.25 -3.58
C SER A 142 -1.95 -11.73 -3.72
N ASP A 143 -0.74 -12.03 -4.15
CA ASP A 143 -0.24 -13.41 -4.18
C ASP A 143 -0.20 -14.05 -2.78
N TYR A 144 -0.20 -13.23 -1.74
CA TYR A 144 -0.29 -13.65 -0.35
C TYR A 144 -1.68 -14.19 -0.01
N ASP A 145 -2.76 -13.61 -0.54
CA ASP A 145 -4.12 -14.13 -0.31
C ASP A 145 -4.30 -15.51 -0.94
N TYR A 146 -3.73 -15.74 -2.12
CA TYR A 146 -3.77 -17.05 -2.78
C TYR A 146 -3.02 -18.11 -1.99
N TYR A 147 -1.87 -17.78 -1.41
CA TYR A 147 -1.07 -18.73 -0.64
C TYR A 147 -1.70 -19.08 0.69
N TRP A 148 -2.24 -18.12 1.42
CA TRP A 148 -2.87 -18.36 2.72
C TRP A 148 -4.22 -19.03 2.61
N SER A 149 -4.99 -18.77 1.55
CA SER A 149 -6.28 -19.46 1.32
C SER A 149 -6.12 -20.92 0.94
N ASN A 150 -5.05 -21.30 0.25
CA ASN A 150 -4.82 -22.66 -0.22
C ASN A 150 -4.05 -23.56 0.76
N TYR A 151 -3.32 -23.00 1.73
CA TYR A 151 -2.49 -23.77 2.67
C TYR A 151 -3.02 -23.77 4.12
N GLY A 152 -4.29 -23.49 4.34
CA GLY A 152 -5.01 -23.95 5.53
C GLY A 152 -4.78 -23.16 6.82
N TYR A 153 -4.32 -21.92 6.79
CA TYR A 153 -4.51 -21.01 7.91
C TYR A 153 -5.76 -20.16 7.68
N GLY A 154 -6.89 -20.83 7.81
CA GLY A 154 -8.21 -20.24 7.74
C GLY A 154 -8.43 -19.24 8.85
N HIS A 155 -9.17 -18.19 8.49
CA HIS A 155 -9.97 -17.37 9.38
C HIS A 155 -9.24 -16.49 10.40
N TYR A 156 -8.74 -15.35 9.95
CA TYR A 156 -8.79 -14.17 10.81
C TYR A 156 -8.87 -12.90 9.95
N TRP A 157 -9.95 -12.60 9.30
CA TRP A 157 -10.37 -11.27 8.80
C TRP A 157 -11.58 -11.42 7.87
N SER A 158 -12.60 -12.16 8.30
CA SER A 158 -13.90 -12.09 7.67
C SER A 158 -14.83 -11.27 8.56
N ASN A 159 -14.83 -9.98 8.34
CA ASN A 159 -15.99 -9.17 8.63
C ASN A 159 -16.14 -8.19 7.49
N GLU A 160 -16.62 -8.69 6.37
CA GLU A 160 -17.58 -8.08 5.45
C GLU A 160 -17.62 -8.90 4.15
N GLY A 161 -18.74 -9.58 3.93
CA GLY A 161 -19.22 -9.96 2.61
C GLY A 161 -18.55 -11.18 1.96
N VAL A 162 -18.82 -12.37 2.48
CA VAL A 162 -18.72 -13.60 1.67
C VAL A 162 -19.85 -13.56 0.64
N PHE A 163 -19.54 -13.33 -0.63
CA PHE A 163 -20.40 -13.75 -1.71
C PHE A 163 -20.09 -15.21 -2.01
N GLU A 164 -20.90 -16.11 -1.43
CA GLU A 164 -21.01 -17.46 -1.92
C GLU A 164 -21.69 -17.42 -3.28
N THR A 165 -20.95 -17.70 -4.35
CA THR A 165 -21.56 -18.09 -5.61
C THR A 165 -21.85 -19.58 -5.54
N GLU A 166 -23.12 -19.96 -5.65
CA GLU A 166 -23.66 -21.32 -5.67
C GLU A 166 -23.22 -22.16 -6.89
N ASP A 167 -22.13 -21.86 -7.53
CA ASP A 167 -21.68 -22.65 -8.66
C ASP A 167 -20.15 -22.79 -8.67
N GLY A 168 -19.69 -23.98 -8.31
CA GLY A 168 -18.28 -24.33 -8.08
C GLY A 168 -17.36 -24.33 -9.30
N THR A 169 -17.45 -23.35 -10.16
CA THR A 169 -16.53 -23.18 -11.30
C THR A 169 -15.88 -21.81 -11.30
N ALA A 170 -14.83 -21.66 -10.48
CA ALA A 170 -13.90 -20.54 -10.61
C ALA A 170 -13.03 -20.75 -11.85
N THR A 171 -13.40 -20.17 -12.97
CA THR A 171 -12.51 -20.02 -14.12
C THR A 171 -11.68 -18.76 -13.96
N SER A 172 -10.54 -18.87 -13.27
CA SER A 172 -9.44 -17.92 -13.39
C SER A 172 -8.77 -18.04 -14.74
N PRO A 173 -8.42 -16.95 -15.43
CA PRO A 173 -7.52 -17.03 -16.57
C PRO A 173 -6.14 -17.43 -16.04
N ALA A 174 -5.82 -18.71 -16.12
CA ALA A 174 -4.52 -19.24 -15.77
C ALA A 174 -3.47 -18.73 -16.77
N LYS A 175 -2.79 -17.62 -16.46
CA LYS A 175 -1.46 -17.39 -17.00
C LYS A 175 -0.53 -18.37 -16.28
N SER A 176 0.15 -19.24 -17.04
CA SER A 176 1.15 -20.15 -16.52
C SER A 176 2.34 -19.36 -16.00
N TYR A 177 2.35 -19.08 -14.72
CA TYR A 177 3.53 -18.58 -14.02
C TYR A 177 4.41 -19.78 -13.66
N SER A 178 5.72 -19.65 -13.90
CA SER A 178 6.69 -20.63 -13.45
C SER A 178 6.60 -20.76 -11.93
N ASP A 179 6.60 -22.00 -11.42
CA ASP A 179 6.41 -22.38 -10.01
C ASP A 179 7.52 -21.91 -9.06
N THR A 180 8.09 -20.74 -9.27
CA THR A 180 9.03 -20.16 -8.31
C THR A 180 8.23 -19.43 -7.25
N VAL A 181 7.91 -20.17 -6.20
CA VAL A 181 7.21 -19.69 -5.01
C VAL A 181 8.05 -18.64 -4.33
N VAL A 182 7.69 -17.38 -4.49
CA VAL A 182 8.27 -16.31 -3.71
C VAL A 182 7.67 -16.37 -2.30
N LYS A 183 8.43 -16.93 -1.34
CA LYS A 183 7.99 -17.14 0.05
C LYS A 183 7.98 -15.85 0.89
N THR A 184 8.54 -14.76 0.40
CA THR A 184 8.67 -13.49 1.12
C THR A 184 8.30 -12.34 0.22
N ALA A 185 7.71 -11.28 0.82
CA ALA A 185 7.48 -10.04 0.11
C ALA A 185 8.80 -9.46 -0.43
N PRO A 186 8.82 -8.93 -1.65
CA PRO A 186 10.01 -8.28 -2.17
C PRO A 186 10.35 -7.06 -1.33
N LYS A 187 11.64 -6.88 -1.05
CA LYS A 187 12.11 -5.70 -0.35
C LYS A 187 12.08 -4.50 -1.28
N ARG A 188 11.31 -3.48 -0.94
CA ARG A 188 11.18 -2.24 -1.70
C ARG A 188 12.26 -1.25 -1.30
N HIS A 189 12.74 -0.47 -2.26
CA HIS A 189 13.72 0.56 -2.05
C HIS A 189 13.20 1.90 -2.57
N LEU A 190 13.17 2.90 -1.69
CA LEU A 190 12.87 4.27 -2.05
C LEU A 190 13.90 4.78 -3.05
N ILE A 191 13.50 5.74 -3.88
CA ILE A 191 14.39 6.38 -4.84
C ILE A 191 15.48 7.12 -4.04
N GLU A 192 16.75 6.85 -4.34
CA GLU A 192 17.86 7.59 -3.76
C GLU A 192 18.02 8.90 -4.51
N ASP A 193 17.79 10.02 -3.84
CA ASP A 193 18.15 11.33 -4.41
C ASP A 193 19.67 11.42 -4.50
N ASN A 194 20.20 11.22 -5.69
CA ASN A 194 21.61 11.52 -5.98
C ASN A 194 21.81 13.04 -5.90
N LYS A 195 22.11 13.54 -4.69
CA LYS A 195 22.58 14.91 -4.47
C LYS A 195 24.07 15.02 -4.68
#